data_701d966976d8ec14db8271082ee23a95
#
_entry.id   701d966976d8ec14db8271082ee23a95
#
_cell.length_a   1.000
_cell.length_b   1.000
_cell.length_c   1.000
_cell.angle_alpha   90.00
_cell.angle_beta   90.00
_cell.angle_gamma   90.00
#
_symmetry.space_group_name_H-M   'P 1'
#
loop_
_entity.id
_entity.type
_entity.pdbx_description
1 polymer ?
#
loop_
_entity_poly.entity_id
_entity_poly.type
_entity_poly.pdbx_seq_one_letter_code
_entity_poly.pdbx_strand_id
1 'polypeptide(L)'
;MLPSDLLMNRVNGETVVPKRVELDEAMVTIASELINIFTLSKGSTRAELNRHLLELEGEETDYRFKRGLAHLLSSSFSEFETISPLEPPMLRERVFAASALVVASSQSTIDTLQTVADQLTQELEKEVLPEQIKQGLYADLPDNQILTEFKAPTPEALLHRYNLSQVQGIFYRASHVRIDAHRNDPGEYKLLFRYTKLFQLMTYIEGDADHGFTLTMDGPTSLFNDSTRYGLALAKMLPALLHVTKWTLTADLQMKDLYSGEIRKTRFVIDSDCGLVSHYPAGKMYDSAIESSFAERWAELKTEWKLEREVDLIPVFGSVMIPDFRLVHPDGDRKSVV
;
A
#
# COMPACT_ATOMS: atom_id res chain seq x y z
N MET A 1 -0.27 3.46 3.37
CA MET A 1 -1.42 4.40 3.42
C MET A 1 -1.58 4.91 4.83
N LEU A 2 -2.13 6.10 5.00
CA LEU A 2 -2.26 6.72 6.32
C LEU A 2 -3.42 6.09 7.13
N PRO A 3 -3.26 5.88 8.43
CA PRO A 3 -4.35 5.55 9.33
C PRO A 3 -5.31 6.74 9.52
N SER A 4 -6.52 6.46 9.95
CA SER A 4 -7.62 7.44 9.97
C SER A 4 -7.39 8.65 10.89
N ASP A 5 -6.62 8.51 11.94
CA ASP A 5 -6.24 9.57 12.90
C ASP A 5 -5.23 10.58 12.33
N LEU A 6 -4.48 10.17 11.30
CA LEU A 6 -3.54 11.04 10.58
C LEU A 6 -4.13 11.67 9.32
N LEU A 7 -5.38 11.34 8.97
CA LEU A 7 -6.06 11.96 7.85
C LEU A 7 -6.55 13.36 8.22
N MET A 8 -6.27 14.31 7.34
CA MET A 8 -6.68 15.71 7.53
C MET A 8 -7.60 16.14 6.39
N ASN A 9 -8.84 16.43 6.72
CA ASN A 9 -9.85 16.83 5.76
C ASN A 9 -10.53 18.13 6.21
N ARG A 10 -10.93 18.95 5.25
CA ARG A 10 -11.84 20.07 5.45
C ARG A 10 -13.18 19.75 4.81
N VAL A 11 -14.27 20.13 5.46
CA VAL A 11 -15.62 20.01 4.93
C VAL A 11 -16.11 21.41 4.59
N ASN A 12 -16.30 21.70 3.32
CA ASN A 12 -16.82 22.96 2.81
C ASN A 12 -18.24 22.70 2.26
N GLY A 13 -19.27 23.07 3.02
CA GLY A 13 -20.64 22.73 2.67
C GLY A 13 -20.84 21.21 2.58
N GLU A 14 -21.12 20.70 1.40
CA GLU A 14 -21.30 19.27 1.13
C GLU A 14 -20.02 18.60 0.57
N THR A 15 -18.95 19.36 0.35
CA THR A 15 -17.73 18.86 -0.30
C THR A 15 -16.64 18.62 0.75
N VAL A 16 -15.98 17.48 0.63
CA VAL A 16 -14.78 17.13 1.43
C VAL A 16 -13.54 17.44 0.59
N VAL A 17 -12.58 18.12 1.22
CA VAL A 17 -11.30 18.46 0.62
C VAL A 17 -10.19 17.90 1.52
N PRO A 18 -9.41 16.91 1.07
CA PRO A 18 -8.25 16.42 1.79
C PRO A 18 -7.17 17.50 1.85
N LYS A 19 -6.53 17.65 3.02
CA LYS A 19 -5.43 18.61 3.18
C LYS A 19 -4.17 18.04 2.56
N ARG A 20 -3.77 18.59 1.44
CA ARG A 20 -2.48 18.30 0.78
C ARG A 20 -1.46 19.37 1.19
N VAL A 21 -0.19 19.04 1.08
CA VAL A 21 0.92 19.96 1.29
C VAL A 21 1.53 20.37 -0.05
N GLU A 22 2.02 21.59 -0.14
CA GLU A 22 2.83 22.04 -1.27
C GLU A 22 4.25 21.50 -1.13
N LEU A 23 4.95 21.35 -2.26
CA LEU A 23 6.34 20.90 -2.28
C LEU A 23 7.28 22.12 -2.17
N ASP A 24 7.12 22.89 -1.10
CA ASP A 24 8.00 24.01 -0.79
C ASP A 24 9.26 23.59 -0.03
N GLU A 25 10.19 24.51 0.14
CA GLU A 25 11.48 24.26 0.78
C GLU A 25 11.31 23.79 2.24
N ALA A 26 10.32 24.31 2.96
CA ALA A 26 10.07 23.94 4.35
C ALA A 26 9.59 22.48 4.46
N MET A 27 8.65 22.06 3.62
CA MET A 27 8.15 20.69 3.59
C MET A 27 9.22 19.69 3.12
N VAL A 28 10.03 20.08 2.13
CA VAL A 28 11.17 19.30 1.66
C VAL A 28 12.22 19.11 2.76
N THR A 29 12.49 20.16 3.55
CA THR A 29 13.43 20.10 4.69
C THR A 29 12.93 19.10 5.74
N ILE A 30 11.68 19.18 6.18
CA ILE A 30 11.09 18.26 7.16
C ILE A 30 11.15 16.82 6.64
N ALA A 31 10.80 16.59 5.36
CA ALA A 31 10.87 15.27 4.75
C ALA A 31 12.32 14.73 4.74
N SER A 32 13.30 15.58 4.43
CA SER A 32 14.73 15.22 4.42
C SER A 32 15.24 14.85 5.81
N GLU A 33 14.86 15.60 6.85
CA GLU A 33 15.22 15.30 8.24
C GLU A 33 14.67 13.95 8.68
N LEU A 34 13.40 13.65 8.38
CA LEU A 34 12.81 12.37 8.70
C LEU A 34 13.51 11.21 7.96
N ILE A 35 13.79 11.35 6.67
CA ILE A 35 14.53 10.35 5.89
C ILE A 35 15.92 10.11 6.50
N ASN A 36 16.59 11.16 6.95
CA ASN A 36 17.90 11.04 7.59
C ASN A 36 17.82 10.28 8.92
N ILE A 37 16.80 10.54 9.76
CA ILE A 37 16.57 9.78 11.01
C ILE A 37 16.43 8.29 10.72
N PHE A 38 15.61 7.89 9.74
CA PHE A 38 15.46 6.48 9.36
C PHE A 38 16.76 5.89 8.83
N THR A 39 17.51 6.64 8.04
CA THR A 39 18.81 6.20 7.49
C THR A 39 19.82 5.90 8.61
N LEU A 40 19.91 6.79 9.60
CA LEU A 40 20.83 6.65 10.73
C LEU A 40 20.36 5.59 11.74
N SER A 41 19.07 5.29 11.78
CA SER A 41 18.48 4.30 12.70
C SER A 41 18.52 2.86 12.14
N LYS A 42 19.15 2.61 10.99
CA LYS A 42 19.33 1.24 10.50
C LYS A 42 20.16 0.42 11.49
N GLY A 43 19.63 -0.74 11.87
CA GLY A 43 20.21 -1.60 12.93
C GLY A 43 19.73 -1.29 14.35
N SER A 44 18.95 -0.22 14.55
CA SER A 44 18.34 0.14 15.83
C SER A 44 16.97 -0.51 16.01
N THR A 45 16.50 -0.55 17.26
CA THR A 45 15.14 -0.98 17.58
C THR A 45 14.10 0.03 17.13
N ARG A 46 12.87 -0.44 16.93
CA ARG A 46 11.74 0.46 16.65
C ARG A 46 11.50 1.47 17.77
N ALA A 47 11.74 1.08 19.03
CA ALA A 47 11.62 1.99 20.18
C ALA A 47 12.63 3.13 20.12
N GLU A 48 13.88 2.84 19.72
CA GLU A 48 14.90 3.88 19.55
C GLU A 48 14.59 4.81 18.40
N LEU A 49 14.17 4.29 17.24
CA LEU A 49 13.68 5.09 16.13
C LEU A 49 12.52 6.00 16.55
N ASN A 50 11.51 5.44 17.23
CA ASN A 50 10.34 6.21 17.69
C ASN A 50 10.74 7.34 18.64
N ARG A 51 11.76 7.16 19.47
CA ARG A 51 12.27 8.22 20.35
C ARG A 51 12.84 9.39 19.55
N HIS A 52 13.68 9.12 18.55
CA HIS A 52 14.22 10.17 17.66
C HIS A 52 13.11 10.88 16.86
N LEU A 53 12.09 10.16 16.43
CA LEU A 53 10.93 10.74 15.75
C LEU A 53 10.13 11.65 16.66
N LEU A 54 9.94 11.31 17.94
CA LEU A 54 9.27 12.14 18.94
C LEU A 54 10.07 13.41 19.24
N GLU A 55 11.40 13.35 19.27
CA GLU A 55 12.25 14.53 19.44
C GLU A 55 12.08 15.52 18.29
N LEU A 56 12.00 15.04 17.04
CA LEU A 56 11.77 15.88 15.86
C LEU A 56 10.34 16.42 15.80
N GLU A 57 9.36 15.65 16.27
CA GLU A 57 7.96 16.07 16.27
C GLU A 57 7.74 17.34 17.08
N GLY A 58 8.34 17.40 18.27
CA GLY A 58 8.21 18.54 19.17
C GLY A 58 6.77 18.83 19.60
N GLU A 59 6.50 20.07 20.04
CA GLU A 59 5.17 20.55 20.46
C GLU A 59 4.45 21.37 19.38
N GLU A 60 4.90 21.30 18.11
CA GLU A 60 4.38 22.10 17.02
C GLU A 60 3.03 21.60 16.49
N THR A 61 2.30 22.47 15.80
CA THR A 61 0.96 22.17 15.28
C THR A 61 0.99 21.26 14.05
N ASP A 62 2.16 21.02 13.49
CA ASP A 62 2.37 20.17 12.30
C ASP A 62 2.64 18.69 12.64
N TYR A 63 2.53 18.31 13.92
CA TYR A 63 2.80 16.94 14.40
C TYR A 63 2.10 15.85 13.59
N ARG A 64 0.85 16.08 13.13
CA ARG A 64 0.13 15.10 12.30
C ARG A 64 0.78 14.89 10.94
N PHE A 65 1.34 15.94 10.38
CA PHE A 65 2.09 15.86 9.12
C PHE A 65 3.38 15.05 9.32
N LYS A 66 4.18 15.40 10.33
CA LYS A 66 5.42 14.70 10.67
C LYS A 66 5.16 13.22 10.96
N ARG A 67 4.15 12.89 11.77
CA ARG A 67 3.71 11.51 12.03
C ARG A 67 3.24 10.79 10.78
N GLY A 68 2.54 11.49 9.88
CA GLY A 68 2.10 10.93 8.61
C GLY A 68 3.26 10.53 7.71
N LEU A 69 4.28 11.37 7.59
CA LEU A 69 5.51 11.05 6.86
C LEU A 69 6.27 9.90 7.52
N ALA A 70 6.45 9.93 8.84
CA ALA A 70 7.11 8.85 9.59
C ALA A 70 6.38 7.51 9.44
N HIS A 71 5.04 7.51 9.48
CA HIS A 71 4.25 6.32 9.21
C HIS A 71 4.47 5.77 7.81
N LEU A 72 4.55 6.62 6.78
CA LEU A 72 4.81 6.19 5.41
C LEU A 72 6.22 5.64 5.25
N LEU A 73 7.24 6.27 5.85
CA LEU A 73 8.60 5.76 5.87
C LEU A 73 8.67 4.38 6.52
N SER A 74 8.04 4.22 7.68
CA SER A 74 8.01 2.94 8.40
C SER A 74 7.26 1.84 7.64
N SER A 75 6.11 2.16 7.02
CA SER A 75 5.22 1.15 6.42
C SER A 75 5.49 0.83 4.95
N SER A 76 6.17 1.71 4.22
CA SER A 76 6.35 1.58 2.76
C SER A 76 7.81 1.53 2.32
N PHE A 77 8.74 1.96 3.17
CA PHE A 77 10.15 2.08 2.82
C PHE A 77 11.09 1.36 3.79
N SER A 78 10.54 0.76 4.86
CA SER A 78 11.30 0.10 5.91
C SER A 78 10.89 -1.36 6.07
N GLU A 79 11.85 -2.22 6.41
CA GLU A 79 11.63 -3.59 6.84
C GLU A 79 12.11 -3.74 8.28
N PHE A 80 11.26 -4.33 9.12
CA PHE A 80 11.55 -4.58 10.53
C PHE A 80 11.47 -6.06 10.79
N GLU A 81 12.49 -6.59 11.45
CA GLU A 81 12.60 -8.03 11.72
C GLU A 81 12.74 -8.33 13.21
N THR A 82 12.25 -9.49 13.58
CA THR A 82 12.49 -10.08 14.91
C THR A 82 13.82 -10.79 14.87
N ILE A 83 14.86 -10.25 15.54
CA ILE A 83 16.19 -10.84 15.59
C ILE A 83 16.35 -11.59 16.90
N SER A 84 16.41 -12.92 16.83
CA SER A 84 16.58 -13.81 17.97
C SER A 84 17.26 -15.11 17.52
N PRO A 85 18.10 -15.74 18.35
CA PRO A 85 18.74 -17.02 18.03
C PRO A 85 17.74 -18.18 17.94
N LEU A 86 16.58 -18.05 18.57
CA LEU A 86 15.48 -19.00 18.55
C LEU A 86 14.17 -18.20 18.54
N GLU A 87 13.04 -18.82 18.18
CA GLU A 87 11.72 -18.20 18.32
C GLU A 87 11.53 -17.64 19.75
N PRO A 88 11.22 -16.34 19.93
CA PRO A 88 11.24 -15.69 21.25
C PRO A 88 10.38 -16.39 22.31
N PRO A 89 9.18 -16.95 22.01
CA PRO A 89 8.43 -17.72 23.01
C PRO A 89 9.19 -18.97 23.50
N MET A 90 9.84 -19.69 22.59
CA MET A 90 10.65 -20.87 22.93
C MET A 90 11.91 -20.48 23.70
N LEU A 91 12.53 -19.36 23.34
CA LEU A 91 13.68 -18.82 24.06
C LEU A 91 13.31 -18.44 25.48
N ARG A 92 12.15 -17.80 25.69
CA ARG A 92 11.63 -17.48 27.05
C ARG A 92 11.43 -18.75 27.87
N GLU A 93 10.82 -19.79 27.30
CA GLU A 93 10.58 -21.05 27.98
C GLU A 93 11.91 -21.68 28.47
N ARG A 94 12.95 -21.74 27.62
CA ARG A 94 14.26 -22.27 27.96
C ARG A 94 14.95 -21.45 29.07
N VAL A 95 14.98 -20.14 28.93
CA VAL A 95 15.63 -19.27 29.92
C VAL A 95 14.90 -19.34 31.25
N PHE A 96 13.56 -19.35 31.26
CA PHE A 96 12.80 -19.44 32.53
C PHE A 96 12.94 -20.82 33.18
N ALA A 97 12.97 -21.91 32.42
CA ALA A 97 13.26 -23.25 32.94
C ALA A 97 14.66 -23.32 33.57
N ALA A 98 15.67 -22.80 32.87
CA ALA A 98 17.04 -22.74 33.40
C ALA A 98 17.14 -21.84 34.65
N SER A 99 16.46 -20.70 34.63
CA SER A 99 16.40 -19.76 35.76
C SER A 99 15.77 -20.40 37.02
N ALA A 100 14.73 -21.21 36.86
CA ALA A 100 14.10 -21.91 37.97
C ALA A 100 15.05 -22.89 38.67
N LEU A 101 15.91 -23.55 37.89
CA LEU A 101 16.97 -24.44 38.44
C LEU A 101 18.06 -23.64 39.18
N VAL A 102 18.44 -22.48 38.67
CA VAL A 102 19.44 -21.59 39.25
C VAL A 102 18.96 -20.99 40.58
N VAL A 103 17.72 -20.56 40.67
CA VAL A 103 17.11 -20.06 41.91
C VAL A 103 17.16 -21.14 43.02
N ALA A 104 16.95 -22.39 42.67
CA ALA A 104 17.06 -23.51 43.59
C ALA A 104 18.50 -23.77 44.08
N SER A 105 19.53 -23.34 43.33
CA SER A 105 20.96 -23.58 43.59
C SER A 105 21.73 -22.36 44.08
N SER A 106 21.12 -21.19 44.26
CA SER A 106 21.72 -19.91 44.67
C SER A 106 22.83 -19.38 43.74
N GLN A 107 22.75 -19.70 42.44
CA GLN A 107 23.67 -19.19 41.41
C GLN A 107 23.19 -17.82 40.82
N SER A 108 24.07 -17.17 40.06
CA SER A 108 23.77 -15.83 39.49
C SER A 108 22.93 -15.89 38.22
N THR A 109 22.12 -14.86 37.94
CA THR A 109 21.32 -14.71 36.70
C THR A 109 22.19 -14.68 35.43
N ILE A 110 23.48 -14.24 35.56
CA ILE A 110 24.45 -14.22 34.46
C ILE A 110 24.77 -15.65 34.03
N ASP A 111 24.86 -16.57 34.97
CA ASP A 111 25.16 -17.98 34.71
C ASP A 111 24.02 -18.66 33.91
N THR A 112 22.78 -18.21 34.09
CA THR A 112 21.60 -18.73 33.36
C THR A 112 21.68 -18.40 31.87
N LEU A 113 21.98 -17.15 31.52
CA LEU A 113 22.08 -16.72 30.12
C LEU A 113 23.25 -17.40 29.42
N GLN A 114 24.38 -17.55 30.11
CA GLN A 114 25.55 -18.26 29.58
C GLN A 114 25.24 -19.76 29.36
N THR A 115 24.58 -20.42 30.30
CA THR A 115 24.19 -21.82 30.18
C THR A 115 23.29 -22.05 28.97
N VAL A 116 22.28 -21.19 28.78
CA VAL A 116 21.38 -21.28 27.62
C VAL A 116 22.11 -20.95 26.31
N ALA A 117 23.04 -19.99 26.32
CA ALA A 117 23.85 -19.64 25.16
C ALA A 117 24.74 -20.83 24.73
N ASP A 118 25.40 -21.50 25.68
CA ASP A 118 26.25 -22.68 25.44
C ASP A 118 25.41 -23.84 24.87
N GLN A 119 24.22 -24.08 25.42
CA GLN A 119 23.30 -25.10 24.91
C GLN A 119 22.87 -24.81 23.47
N LEU A 120 22.46 -23.56 23.18
CA LEU A 120 22.04 -23.17 21.83
C LEU A 120 23.19 -23.15 20.83
N THR A 121 24.42 -22.83 21.28
CA THR A 121 25.65 -22.93 20.47
C THR A 121 25.87 -24.36 19.99
N GLN A 122 25.67 -25.34 20.87
CA GLN A 122 25.82 -26.76 20.52
C GLN A 122 24.67 -27.25 19.62
N GLU A 123 23.44 -26.83 19.90
CA GLU A 123 22.24 -27.27 19.15
C GLU A 123 22.19 -26.69 17.73
N LEU A 124 22.55 -25.42 17.58
CA LEU A 124 22.47 -24.69 16.30
C LEU A 124 23.79 -24.77 15.50
N GLU A 125 24.84 -25.39 16.05
CA GLU A 125 26.18 -25.43 15.46
C GLU A 125 26.74 -24.04 15.10
N LYS A 126 26.28 -23.01 15.82
CA LYS A 126 26.61 -21.61 15.62
C LYS A 126 26.81 -20.93 16.96
N GLU A 127 27.87 -20.13 17.09
CA GLU A 127 28.11 -19.35 18.30
C GLU A 127 26.94 -18.45 18.65
N VAL A 128 26.39 -18.61 19.85
CA VAL A 128 25.33 -17.81 20.43
C VAL A 128 25.84 -17.15 21.70
N LEU A 129 25.77 -15.83 21.76
CA LEU A 129 26.24 -15.04 22.89
C LEU A 129 25.09 -14.77 23.89
N PRO A 130 25.40 -14.69 25.23
CA PRO A 130 24.40 -14.35 26.25
C PRO A 130 23.62 -13.05 25.95
N GLU A 131 24.28 -12.07 25.35
CA GLU A 131 23.65 -10.81 24.96
C GLU A 131 22.58 -11.00 23.86
N GLN A 132 22.81 -11.92 22.93
CA GLN A 132 21.83 -12.29 21.91
C GLN A 132 20.60 -12.98 22.52
N ILE A 133 20.81 -13.81 23.57
CA ILE A 133 19.71 -14.39 24.36
C ILE A 133 18.88 -13.28 25.01
N LYS A 134 19.55 -12.34 25.70
CA LYS A 134 18.89 -11.22 26.38
C LYS A 134 18.09 -10.35 25.44
N GLN A 135 18.65 -10.00 24.28
CA GLN A 135 17.97 -9.21 23.24
C GLN A 135 16.83 -9.99 22.59
N GLY A 136 17.03 -11.31 22.38
CA GLY A 136 16.05 -12.18 21.73
C GLY A 136 14.82 -12.51 22.57
N LEU A 137 14.89 -12.40 23.91
CA LEU A 137 13.78 -12.79 24.81
C LEU A 137 12.42 -12.15 24.45
N TYR A 138 12.45 -10.90 24.05
CA TYR A 138 11.25 -10.11 23.74
C TYR A 138 11.34 -9.45 22.35
N ALA A 139 12.14 -10.03 21.46
CA ALA A 139 12.32 -9.49 20.11
C ALA A 139 11.04 -9.54 19.24
N ASP A 140 10.05 -10.34 19.62
CA ASP A 140 8.73 -10.42 19.02
C ASP A 140 7.81 -9.23 19.33
N LEU A 141 8.14 -8.44 20.36
CA LEU A 141 7.40 -7.22 20.64
C LEU A 141 7.69 -6.17 19.55
N PRO A 142 6.64 -5.44 19.07
CA PRO A 142 6.83 -4.44 18.01
C PRO A 142 7.94 -3.44 18.27
N ASP A 143 8.10 -2.97 19.51
CA ASP A 143 9.09 -1.98 19.90
C ASP A 143 10.55 -2.51 19.85
N ASN A 144 10.73 -3.83 19.96
CA ASN A 144 12.03 -4.49 19.96
C ASN A 144 12.46 -4.99 18.58
N GLN A 145 11.58 -4.91 17.57
CA GLN A 145 11.95 -5.23 16.21
C GLN A 145 13.05 -4.29 15.70
N ILE A 146 13.99 -4.84 14.94
CA ILE A 146 15.13 -4.12 14.40
C ILE A 146 14.81 -3.62 12.98
N LEU A 147 15.14 -2.38 12.69
CA LEU A 147 15.11 -1.84 11.32
C LEU A 147 16.26 -2.45 10.51
N THR A 148 15.96 -3.47 9.71
CA THR A 148 16.98 -4.20 8.93
C THR A 148 17.21 -3.57 7.56
N GLU A 149 16.15 -3.14 6.90
CA GLU A 149 16.25 -2.46 5.61
C GLU A 149 15.48 -1.14 5.59
N PHE A 150 16.08 -0.15 4.96
CA PHE A 150 15.45 1.13 4.65
C PHE A 150 15.83 1.55 3.23
N LYS A 151 14.80 1.69 2.37
CA LYS A 151 14.93 2.17 0.98
C LYS A 151 14.55 3.65 0.95
N ALA A 152 15.51 4.52 1.20
CA ALA A 152 15.29 5.96 1.30
C ALA A 152 14.65 6.52 0.01
N PRO A 153 13.42 7.09 0.07
CA PRO A 153 12.86 7.85 -1.04
C PRO A 153 13.52 9.22 -1.16
N THR A 154 13.30 9.93 -2.27
CA THR A 154 13.57 11.37 -2.29
C THR A 154 12.53 12.12 -1.44
N PRO A 155 12.86 13.30 -0.89
CA PRO A 155 11.90 14.10 -0.13
C PRO A 155 10.62 14.41 -0.92
N GLU A 156 10.74 14.76 -2.19
CA GLU A 156 9.62 15.04 -3.09
C GLU A 156 8.75 13.78 -3.29
N ALA A 157 9.36 12.62 -3.50
CA ALA A 157 8.64 11.36 -3.64
C ALA A 157 7.85 11.02 -2.37
N LEU A 158 8.41 11.29 -1.19
CA LEU A 158 7.74 11.11 0.09
C LEU A 158 6.54 12.07 0.23
N LEU A 159 6.70 13.34 -0.14
CA LEU A 159 5.63 14.33 -0.11
C LEU A 159 4.50 13.99 -1.11
N HIS A 160 4.84 13.57 -2.32
CA HIS A 160 3.85 13.06 -3.28
C HIS A 160 3.09 11.84 -2.73
N ARG A 161 3.82 10.93 -2.08
CA ARG A 161 3.22 9.75 -1.44
C ARG A 161 2.29 10.13 -0.30
N TYR A 162 2.64 11.15 0.48
CA TYR A 162 1.80 11.71 1.54
C TYR A 162 0.52 12.32 0.97
N ASN A 163 0.63 13.19 -0.02
CA ASN A 163 -0.52 13.83 -0.67
C ASN A 163 -1.48 12.81 -1.26
N LEU A 164 -0.96 11.80 -1.93
CA LEU A 164 -1.76 10.68 -2.45
C LEU A 164 -2.45 9.93 -1.31
N SER A 165 -1.76 9.66 -0.20
CA SER A 165 -2.30 8.93 0.94
C SER A 165 -3.42 9.69 1.66
N GLN A 166 -3.37 11.04 1.71
CA GLN A 166 -4.45 11.87 2.23
C GLN A 166 -5.73 11.71 1.39
N VAL A 167 -5.60 11.69 0.06
CA VAL A 167 -6.74 11.47 -0.84
C VAL A 167 -7.25 10.03 -0.75
N GLN A 168 -6.35 9.04 -0.68
CA GLN A 168 -6.72 7.64 -0.52
C GLN A 168 -7.57 7.40 0.74
N GLY A 169 -7.31 8.12 1.82
CA GLY A 169 -8.06 8.01 3.06
C GLY A 169 -9.55 8.41 2.96
N ILE A 170 -9.93 9.18 1.95
CA ILE A 170 -11.33 9.54 1.69
C ILE A 170 -12.18 8.30 1.45
N PHE A 171 -11.64 7.31 0.74
CA PHE A 171 -12.38 6.10 0.35
C PHE A 171 -12.77 5.18 1.51
N TYR A 172 -12.18 5.35 2.69
CA TYR A 172 -12.61 4.60 3.89
C TYR A 172 -14.05 4.91 4.30
N ARG A 173 -14.58 6.05 3.87
CA ARG A 173 -15.92 6.55 4.19
C ARG A 173 -16.82 6.65 2.97
N ALA A 174 -16.41 6.10 1.85
CA ALA A 174 -17.21 6.11 0.64
C ALA A 174 -18.40 5.17 0.76
N SER A 175 -19.58 5.65 0.37
CA SER A 175 -20.77 4.84 0.15
C SER A 175 -20.93 4.46 -1.31
N HIS A 176 -20.43 5.31 -2.20
CA HIS A 176 -20.53 5.11 -3.64
C HIS A 176 -19.36 5.83 -4.32
N VAL A 177 -18.79 5.20 -5.35
CA VAL A 177 -17.71 5.79 -6.14
C VAL A 177 -18.06 5.63 -7.61
N ARG A 178 -17.99 6.74 -8.34
CA ARG A 178 -18.15 6.79 -9.79
C ARG A 178 -16.88 7.33 -10.43
N ILE A 179 -16.39 6.65 -11.45
CA ILE A 179 -15.28 7.09 -12.28
C ILE A 179 -15.78 7.20 -13.71
N ASP A 180 -15.68 8.37 -14.29
CA ASP A 180 -15.92 8.63 -15.70
C ASP A 180 -14.56 8.73 -16.40
N ALA A 181 -14.21 7.72 -17.17
CA ALA A 181 -12.97 7.66 -17.95
C ALA A 181 -13.27 8.05 -19.40
N HIS A 182 -12.89 9.27 -19.76
CA HIS A 182 -13.22 9.91 -21.04
C HIS A 182 -12.19 9.55 -22.10
N ARG A 183 -12.60 9.04 -23.25
CA ARG A 183 -11.78 8.83 -24.46
C ARG A 183 -10.27 8.67 -24.20
N ASN A 184 -9.89 7.52 -23.66
CA ASN A 184 -8.53 7.16 -23.37
C ASN A 184 -8.06 6.06 -24.33
N ASP A 185 -6.76 5.83 -24.37
CA ASP A 185 -6.23 4.70 -25.11
C ASP A 185 -6.75 3.35 -24.57
N PRO A 186 -6.98 2.35 -25.43
CA PRO A 186 -7.43 1.03 -24.98
C PRO A 186 -6.55 0.40 -23.90
N GLY A 187 -5.24 0.63 -23.91
CA GLY A 187 -4.31 0.18 -22.89
C GLY A 187 -4.56 0.79 -21.50
N GLU A 188 -4.98 2.07 -21.45
CA GLU A 188 -5.32 2.76 -20.20
C GLU A 188 -6.60 2.18 -19.57
N TYR A 189 -7.61 1.89 -20.38
CA TYR A 189 -8.83 1.21 -19.92
C TYR A 189 -8.52 -0.19 -19.41
N LYS A 190 -7.68 -0.95 -20.12
CA LYS A 190 -7.25 -2.27 -19.68
C LYS A 190 -6.57 -2.21 -18.32
N LEU A 191 -5.68 -1.25 -18.14
CA LEU A 191 -5.01 -1.02 -16.86
C LEU A 191 -6.05 -0.77 -15.75
N LEU A 192 -7.01 0.13 -15.96
CA LEU A 192 -8.04 0.47 -15.00
C LEU A 192 -8.89 -0.75 -14.62
N PHE A 193 -9.38 -1.51 -15.60
CA PHE A 193 -10.20 -2.70 -15.37
C PHE A 193 -9.42 -3.83 -14.73
N ARG A 194 -8.13 -4.00 -15.07
CA ARG A 194 -7.26 -4.98 -14.41
C ARG A 194 -7.11 -4.69 -12.91
N TYR A 195 -6.97 -3.43 -12.54
CA TYR A 195 -6.89 -3.04 -11.13
C TYR A 195 -8.21 -3.21 -10.38
N THR A 196 -9.36 -2.95 -11.01
CA THR A 196 -10.66 -3.24 -10.39
C THR A 196 -10.80 -4.72 -10.07
N LYS A 197 -10.37 -5.58 -11.00
CA LYS A 197 -10.38 -7.03 -10.83
C LYS A 197 -9.34 -7.50 -9.79
N LEU A 198 -8.12 -6.96 -9.84
CA LEU A 198 -7.04 -7.29 -8.90
C LEU A 198 -7.45 -6.99 -7.44
N PHE A 199 -8.10 -5.86 -7.23
CA PHE A 199 -8.56 -5.46 -5.91
C PHE A 199 -9.96 -5.99 -5.55
N GLN A 200 -10.54 -6.85 -6.41
CA GLN A 200 -11.85 -7.48 -6.21
C GLN A 200 -12.94 -6.46 -5.93
N LEU A 201 -12.94 -5.35 -6.66
CA LEU A 201 -13.93 -4.31 -6.55
C LEU A 201 -15.22 -4.73 -7.27
N MET A 202 -16.35 -4.59 -6.60
CA MET A 202 -17.66 -4.77 -7.22
C MET A 202 -17.94 -3.57 -8.12
N THR A 203 -17.71 -3.74 -9.41
CA THR A 203 -17.75 -2.67 -10.39
C THR A 203 -18.81 -2.95 -11.44
N TYR A 204 -19.69 -2.00 -11.66
CA TYR A 204 -20.60 -1.95 -12.81
C TYR A 204 -20.01 -1.01 -13.86
N ILE A 205 -19.91 -1.47 -15.10
CA ILE A 205 -19.24 -0.75 -16.18
C ILE A 205 -20.22 -0.51 -17.31
N GLU A 206 -20.32 0.74 -17.73
CA GLU A 206 -21.12 1.19 -18.87
C GLU A 206 -20.28 2.03 -19.83
N GLY A 207 -20.69 2.06 -21.10
CA GLY A 207 -20.02 2.85 -22.13
C GLY A 207 -19.32 2.01 -23.17
N ASP A 208 -18.53 2.67 -23.98
CA ASP A 208 -17.76 2.08 -25.07
C ASP A 208 -16.43 2.83 -25.28
N ALA A 209 -15.58 2.31 -26.19
CA ALA A 209 -14.26 2.88 -26.45
C ALA A 209 -14.34 4.27 -27.12
N ASP A 210 -15.42 4.58 -27.85
CA ASP A 210 -15.57 5.84 -28.60
C ASP A 210 -16.04 6.99 -27.70
N HIS A 211 -16.91 6.70 -26.73
CA HIS A 211 -17.51 7.69 -25.83
C HIS A 211 -16.86 7.72 -24.45
N GLY A 212 -16.16 6.66 -24.08
CA GLY A 212 -15.58 6.45 -22.77
C GLY A 212 -16.38 5.49 -21.90
N PHE A 213 -15.82 5.16 -20.75
CA PHE A 213 -16.42 4.23 -19.80
C PHE A 213 -16.75 4.92 -18.49
N THR A 214 -17.88 4.57 -17.92
CA THR A 214 -18.29 4.89 -16.56
C THR A 214 -18.17 3.64 -15.70
N LEU A 215 -17.40 3.72 -14.63
CA LEU A 215 -17.28 2.68 -13.63
C LEU A 215 -17.99 3.13 -12.37
N THR A 216 -18.94 2.34 -11.93
CA THR A 216 -19.71 2.59 -10.71
C THR A 216 -19.39 1.49 -9.70
N MET A 217 -19.02 1.87 -8.48
CA MET A 217 -18.63 0.96 -7.41
C MET A 217 -19.34 1.32 -6.12
N ASP A 218 -19.83 0.33 -5.42
CA ASP A 218 -20.33 0.51 -4.06
C ASP A 218 -19.15 0.68 -3.10
N GLY A 219 -19.31 1.57 -2.14
CA GLY A 219 -18.29 1.84 -1.12
C GLY A 219 -18.47 1.00 0.15
N PRO A 220 -17.50 1.02 1.07
CA PRO A 220 -17.54 0.22 2.30
C PRO A 220 -18.73 0.54 3.20
N THR A 221 -19.21 1.76 3.19
CA THR A 221 -20.33 2.18 4.06
C THR A 221 -21.70 1.78 3.53
N SER A 222 -21.82 1.36 2.27
CA SER A 222 -23.07 0.88 1.68
C SER A 222 -23.25 -0.64 1.81
N LEU A 223 -22.16 -1.41 1.66
CA LEU A 223 -22.21 -2.88 1.56
C LEU A 223 -21.97 -3.58 2.90
N PHE A 224 -21.07 -3.04 3.71
CA PHE A 224 -20.64 -3.69 4.93
C PHE A 224 -20.49 -2.61 6.00
N ASN A 225 -21.24 -2.68 7.07
CA ASN A 225 -21.07 -1.78 8.21
C ASN A 225 -19.57 -1.71 8.58
N ASP A 226 -18.88 -0.64 8.14
CA ASP A 226 -17.48 -0.30 8.41
C ASP A 226 -16.40 -1.34 7.98
N SER A 227 -16.56 -1.99 6.82
CA SER A 227 -15.48 -2.82 6.27
C SER A 227 -14.29 -1.97 5.79
N THR A 228 -13.33 -1.73 6.68
CA THR A 228 -12.06 -1.05 6.37
C THR A 228 -11.29 -1.72 5.23
N ARG A 229 -11.43 -3.05 5.08
CA ARG A 229 -10.77 -3.83 4.03
C ARG A 229 -11.23 -3.42 2.62
N TYR A 230 -12.52 -3.20 2.42
CA TYR A 230 -13.05 -2.82 1.11
C TYR A 230 -12.69 -1.35 0.78
N GLY A 231 -12.77 -0.45 1.76
CA GLY A 231 -12.28 0.93 1.60
C GLY A 231 -10.79 1.00 1.27
N LEU A 232 -10.00 0.08 1.83
CA LEU A 232 -8.59 -0.07 1.49
C LEU A 232 -8.40 -0.53 0.04
N ALA A 233 -9.23 -1.45 -0.47
CA ALA A 233 -9.20 -1.91 -1.85
C ALA A 233 -9.51 -0.76 -2.83
N LEU A 234 -10.55 0.04 -2.56
CA LEU A 234 -10.87 1.24 -3.32
C LEU A 234 -9.72 2.26 -3.31
N ALA A 235 -9.14 2.51 -2.15
CA ALA A 235 -8.01 3.43 -2.01
C ALA A 235 -6.77 2.99 -2.81
N LYS A 236 -6.53 1.68 -2.92
CA LYS A 236 -5.44 1.12 -3.74
C LYS A 236 -5.66 1.28 -5.24
N MET A 237 -6.89 1.53 -5.69
CA MET A 237 -7.19 1.75 -7.09
C MET A 237 -6.76 3.16 -7.56
N LEU A 238 -6.79 4.17 -6.68
CA LEU A 238 -6.47 5.55 -7.05
C LEU A 238 -5.10 5.70 -7.74
N PRO A 239 -3.99 5.09 -7.28
CA PRO A 239 -2.71 5.18 -7.98
C PRO A 239 -2.75 4.64 -9.41
N ALA A 240 -3.58 3.63 -9.69
CA ALA A 240 -3.75 3.10 -11.04
C ALA A 240 -4.53 4.09 -11.92
N LEU A 241 -5.57 4.72 -11.38
CA LEU A 241 -6.34 5.74 -12.07
C LEU A 241 -5.49 6.94 -12.50
N LEU A 242 -4.44 7.28 -11.74
CA LEU A 242 -3.51 8.37 -12.08
C LEU A 242 -2.67 8.09 -13.35
N HIS A 243 -2.69 6.89 -13.88
CA HIS A 243 -2.06 6.56 -15.18
C HIS A 243 -3.02 6.70 -16.36
N VAL A 244 -4.30 6.96 -16.11
CA VAL A 244 -5.30 7.23 -17.14
C VAL A 244 -5.26 8.71 -17.48
N THR A 245 -5.24 9.04 -18.78
CA THR A 245 -5.02 10.42 -19.24
C THR A 245 -6.17 11.34 -18.89
N LYS A 246 -7.42 10.90 -19.04
CA LYS A 246 -8.60 11.76 -18.85
C LYS A 246 -9.70 11.04 -18.09
N TRP A 247 -9.95 11.50 -16.88
CA TRP A 247 -10.96 10.93 -15.98
C TRP A 247 -11.49 11.96 -14.99
N THR A 248 -12.69 11.69 -14.47
CA THR A 248 -13.27 12.36 -13.31
C THR A 248 -13.73 11.30 -12.32
N LEU A 249 -13.42 11.47 -11.03
CA LEU A 249 -13.88 10.62 -9.96
C LEU A 249 -14.76 11.40 -9.00
N THR A 250 -15.93 10.85 -8.71
CA THR A 250 -16.87 11.35 -7.70
C THR A 250 -17.09 10.26 -6.66
N ALA A 251 -16.98 10.61 -5.38
CA ALA A 251 -17.30 9.71 -4.28
C ALA A 251 -18.34 10.35 -3.36
N ASP A 252 -19.44 9.65 -3.10
CA ASP A 252 -20.39 9.99 -2.05
C ASP A 252 -19.88 9.41 -0.73
N LEU A 253 -19.83 10.24 0.32
CA LEU A 253 -19.21 9.92 1.59
C LEU A 253 -20.22 10.01 2.73
N GLN A 254 -20.01 9.16 3.75
CA GLN A 254 -20.71 9.22 5.01
C GLN A 254 -19.74 9.66 6.11
N MET A 255 -19.85 10.91 6.51
CA MET A 255 -19.01 11.50 7.56
C MET A 255 -19.80 11.55 8.87
N LYS A 256 -19.29 10.89 9.91
CA LYS A 256 -19.86 10.99 11.22
C LYS A 256 -19.39 12.28 11.89
N ASP A 257 -20.32 13.12 12.29
CA ASP A 257 -20.02 14.30 13.07
C ASP A 257 -19.54 13.87 14.46
N LEU A 258 -18.39 14.42 14.90
CA LEU A 258 -17.75 14.03 16.16
C LEU A 258 -18.51 14.50 17.41
N TYR A 259 -19.35 15.53 17.28
CA TYR A 259 -20.07 16.13 18.40
C TYR A 259 -21.51 15.62 18.51
N SER A 260 -22.23 15.59 17.37
CA SER A 260 -23.63 15.15 17.35
C SER A 260 -23.78 13.63 17.14
N GLY A 261 -22.76 12.97 16.61
CA GLY A 261 -22.83 11.57 16.20
C GLY A 261 -23.65 11.33 14.93
N GLU A 262 -24.22 12.37 14.34
CA GLU A 262 -25.04 12.30 13.11
C GLU A 262 -24.19 11.96 11.89
N ILE A 263 -24.77 11.20 10.96
CA ILE A 263 -24.14 10.88 9.67
C ILE A 263 -24.49 12.01 8.69
N ARG A 264 -23.47 12.75 8.31
CA ARG A 264 -23.58 13.78 7.27
C ARG A 264 -23.16 13.20 5.92
N LYS A 265 -24.03 13.31 4.92
CA LYS A 265 -23.69 12.97 3.55
C LYS A 265 -22.89 14.11 2.93
N THR A 266 -21.74 13.77 2.37
CA THR A 266 -20.84 14.71 1.71
C THR A 266 -20.31 14.09 0.43
N ARG A 267 -19.68 14.89 -0.43
CA ARG A 267 -19.16 14.47 -1.72
C ARG A 267 -17.69 14.84 -1.85
N PHE A 268 -16.94 14.00 -2.50
CA PHE A 268 -15.58 14.26 -2.94
C PHE A 268 -15.52 14.17 -4.46
N VAL A 269 -14.87 15.13 -5.12
CA VAL A 269 -14.67 15.15 -6.57
C VAL A 269 -13.21 15.44 -6.85
N ILE A 270 -12.63 14.70 -7.78
CA ILE A 270 -11.26 14.87 -8.26
C ILE A 270 -11.17 14.42 -9.72
N ASP A 271 -10.25 14.99 -10.47
CA ASP A 271 -10.04 14.69 -11.89
C ASP A 271 -8.56 14.46 -12.24
N SER A 272 -8.31 14.22 -13.52
CA SER A 272 -6.97 13.99 -14.07
C SER A 272 -5.99 15.16 -13.86
N ASP A 273 -6.49 16.39 -13.67
CA ASP A 273 -5.66 17.60 -13.49
C ASP A 273 -5.29 17.83 -12.01
N CYS A 274 -5.56 16.87 -11.14
CA CYS A 274 -5.38 16.98 -9.69
C CYS A 274 -3.93 17.15 -9.19
N GLY A 275 -2.93 16.95 -10.04
CA GLY A 275 -1.52 17.06 -9.68
C GLY A 275 -0.99 15.99 -8.72
N LEU A 276 -1.74 14.91 -8.50
CA LEU A 276 -1.26 13.76 -7.73
C LEU A 276 -0.31 12.91 -8.58
N VAL A 277 0.67 12.31 -7.92
CA VAL A 277 1.65 11.42 -8.56
C VAL A 277 1.44 9.99 -8.09
N SER A 278 1.32 9.06 -9.04
CA SER A 278 1.23 7.63 -8.76
C SER A 278 2.56 7.11 -8.22
N HIS A 279 2.51 6.22 -7.25
CA HIS A 279 3.67 5.44 -6.81
C HIS A 279 3.73 4.05 -7.47
N TYR A 280 2.76 3.74 -8.32
CA TYR A 280 2.84 2.55 -9.17
C TYR A 280 3.76 2.87 -10.35
N PRO A 281 4.58 1.90 -10.81
CA PRO A 281 5.43 2.13 -11.98
C PRO A 281 4.57 2.47 -13.20
N ALA A 282 4.99 3.52 -13.92
CA ALA A 282 4.42 3.83 -15.23
C ALA A 282 4.88 2.76 -16.23
N GLY A 283 3.98 2.18 -16.98
CA GLY A 283 4.28 1.22 -18.03
C GLY A 283 3.36 0.00 -18.01
N LYS A 284 3.50 -0.84 -19.00
CA LYS A 284 2.75 -2.09 -19.15
C LYS A 284 2.95 -2.96 -17.91
N MET A 285 2.01 -2.88 -16.97
CA MET A 285 1.99 -3.87 -15.90
C MET A 285 1.62 -5.22 -16.50
N TYR A 286 2.69 -5.99 -16.72
CA TYR A 286 2.67 -7.41 -17.01
C TYR A 286 1.85 -7.84 -18.24
N ASP A 287 2.53 -7.87 -19.36
CA ASP A 287 2.33 -9.02 -20.21
C ASP A 287 2.67 -10.22 -19.30
N SER A 288 1.70 -11.04 -18.97
CA SER A 288 1.99 -12.23 -18.21
C SER A 288 3.03 -13.04 -18.98
N ALA A 289 3.91 -13.78 -18.30
CA ALA A 289 4.85 -14.68 -18.98
C ALA A 289 4.11 -15.65 -19.93
N ILE A 290 2.83 -15.90 -19.66
CA ILE A 290 1.92 -16.71 -20.49
C ILE A 290 1.60 -15.98 -21.80
N GLU A 291 1.27 -14.68 -21.75
CA GLU A 291 0.97 -13.86 -22.94
C GLU A 291 2.21 -13.71 -23.84
N SER A 292 3.38 -13.43 -23.27
CA SER A 292 4.65 -13.38 -24.03
C SER A 292 4.94 -14.73 -24.68
N SER A 293 4.85 -15.82 -23.92
CA SER A 293 5.08 -17.17 -24.44
C SER A 293 4.06 -17.57 -25.52
N PHE A 294 2.80 -17.13 -25.37
CA PHE A 294 1.77 -17.37 -26.40
C PHE A 294 2.11 -16.60 -27.69
N ALA A 295 2.47 -15.31 -27.59
CA ALA A 295 2.81 -14.48 -28.74
C ALA A 295 4.06 -15.01 -29.49
N GLU A 296 5.09 -15.45 -28.75
CA GLU A 296 6.28 -16.07 -29.32
C GLU A 296 5.95 -17.36 -30.09
N ARG A 297 5.19 -18.28 -29.45
CA ARG A 297 4.76 -19.53 -30.09
C ARG A 297 3.87 -19.27 -31.32
N TRP A 298 3.02 -18.24 -31.26
CA TRP A 298 2.18 -17.87 -32.39
C TRP A 298 3.01 -17.38 -33.57
N ALA A 299 4.07 -16.61 -33.33
CA ALA A 299 4.96 -16.14 -34.39
C ALA A 299 5.70 -17.30 -35.11
N GLU A 300 5.90 -18.43 -34.44
CA GLU A 300 6.51 -19.63 -35.04
C GLU A 300 5.50 -20.44 -35.89
N LEU A 301 4.18 -20.22 -35.68
CA LEU A 301 3.17 -20.93 -36.46
C LEU A 301 3.06 -20.37 -37.87
N LYS A 302 3.11 -21.26 -38.86
CA LYS A 302 2.81 -20.94 -40.29
C LYS A 302 1.29 -20.87 -40.47
N THR A 303 0.69 -19.76 -40.02
CA THR A 303 -0.75 -19.52 -40.14
C THR A 303 -1.03 -18.26 -40.96
N GLU A 304 -2.14 -18.19 -41.64
CA GLU A 304 -2.61 -16.98 -42.34
C GLU A 304 -3.22 -15.97 -41.34
N TRP A 305 -3.52 -16.39 -40.11
CA TRP A 305 -4.07 -15.51 -39.09
C TRP A 305 -3.01 -14.60 -38.48
N LYS A 306 -3.29 -13.32 -38.44
CA LYS A 306 -2.45 -12.31 -37.78
C LYS A 306 -2.87 -12.17 -36.31
N LEU A 307 -1.92 -12.29 -35.41
CA LEU A 307 -2.09 -11.98 -34.01
C LEU A 307 -1.94 -10.48 -33.77
N GLU A 308 -2.97 -9.82 -33.28
CA GLU A 308 -2.94 -8.41 -32.89
C GLU A 308 -3.04 -8.30 -31.36
N ARG A 309 -2.16 -7.49 -30.77
CA ARG A 309 -2.18 -7.17 -29.33
C ARG A 309 -2.95 -5.89 -29.11
N GLU A 310 -3.35 -5.64 -27.85
CA GLU A 310 -4.04 -4.42 -27.44
C GLU A 310 -5.33 -4.19 -28.21
N VAL A 311 -6.19 -5.19 -28.19
CA VAL A 311 -7.47 -5.17 -28.89
C VAL A 311 -8.45 -4.24 -28.17
N ASP A 312 -9.41 -3.71 -28.94
CA ASP A 312 -10.50 -2.91 -28.41
C ASP A 312 -11.29 -3.68 -27.33
N LEU A 313 -11.73 -2.94 -26.35
CA LEU A 313 -12.60 -3.45 -25.30
C LEU A 313 -13.97 -3.79 -25.88
N ILE A 314 -14.54 -4.93 -25.53
CA ILE A 314 -15.84 -5.37 -26.01
C ILE A 314 -16.87 -5.14 -24.90
N PRO A 315 -17.78 -4.15 -25.05
CA PRO A 315 -18.84 -3.95 -24.09
C PRO A 315 -19.77 -5.16 -24.01
N VAL A 316 -20.03 -5.62 -22.78
CA VAL A 316 -21.02 -6.65 -22.47
C VAL A 316 -21.95 -6.05 -21.43
N PHE A 317 -23.24 -6.41 -21.44
CA PHE A 317 -24.21 -5.83 -20.51
C PHE A 317 -23.69 -5.86 -19.04
N GLY A 318 -23.51 -4.67 -18.46
CA GLY A 318 -23.00 -4.49 -17.08
C GLY A 318 -21.52 -4.81 -16.86
N SER A 319 -20.77 -5.10 -17.94
CA SER A 319 -19.35 -5.50 -17.86
C SER A 319 -18.62 -5.16 -19.15
N VAL A 320 -17.33 -5.42 -19.19
CA VAL A 320 -16.48 -5.29 -20.37
C VAL A 320 -15.62 -6.52 -20.50
N MET A 321 -15.60 -7.12 -21.68
CA MET A 321 -14.63 -8.16 -22.03
C MET A 321 -13.33 -7.50 -22.44
N ILE A 322 -12.23 -7.94 -21.86
CA ILE A 322 -10.89 -7.43 -22.10
C ILE A 322 -10.07 -8.54 -22.76
N PRO A 323 -10.05 -8.64 -24.09
CA PRO A 323 -9.23 -9.63 -24.76
C PRO A 323 -7.76 -9.22 -24.74
N ASP A 324 -6.87 -10.17 -24.49
CA ASP A 324 -5.44 -9.94 -24.58
C ASP A 324 -4.93 -9.93 -26.02
N PHE A 325 -5.58 -10.69 -26.89
CA PHE A 325 -5.26 -10.81 -28.30
C PHE A 325 -6.50 -10.84 -29.20
N ARG A 326 -6.31 -10.45 -30.44
CA ARG A 326 -7.25 -10.62 -31.53
C ARG A 326 -6.57 -11.37 -32.66
N LEU A 327 -7.24 -12.39 -33.16
CA LEU A 327 -6.86 -13.09 -34.37
C LEU A 327 -7.62 -12.49 -35.55
N VAL A 328 -6.91 -12.02 -36.56
CA VAL A 328 -7.48 -11.43 -37.78
C VAL A 328 -7.10 -12.29 -38.98
N HIS A 329 -8.11 -12.76 -39.73
CA HIS A 329 -7.87 -13.45 -40.99
C HIS A 329 -7.60 -12.44 -42.12
N PRO A 330 -6.77 -12.75 -43.15
CA PRO A 330 -6.48 -11.87 -44.27
C PRO A 330 -7.71 -11.36 -45.00
N ASP A 331 -8.79 -12.16 -45.06
CA ASP A 331 -10.06 -11.80 -45.71
C ASP A 331 -10.80 -10.66 -44.98
N GLY A 332 -10.37 -10.29 -43.78
CA GLY A 332 -10.94 -9.20 -42.97
C GLY A 332 -12.29 -9.52 -42.32
N ASP A 333 -13.02 -10.48 -42.80
CA ASP A 333 -14.39 -10.84 -42.33
C ASP A 333 -14.42 -11.76 -41.10
N ARG A 334 -13.29 -12.39 -40.77
CA ARG A 334 -13.15 -13.33 -39.65
C ARG A 334 -12.25 -12.75 -38.59
N LYS A 335 -12.84 -12.50 -37.45
CA LYS A 335 -12.11 -12.03 -36.25
C LYS A 335 -12.49 -12.93 -35.07
N SER A 336 -11.51 -13.33 -34.30
CA SER A 336 -11.69 -14.03 -33.03
C SER A 336 -10.87 -13.33 -31.94
N VAL A 337 -11.42 -13.28 -30.74
CA VAL A 337 -10.76 -12.68 -29.57
C VAL A 337 -10.37 -13.79 -28.58
N VAL A 338 -9.18 -13.65 -27.99
CA VAL A 338 -8.59 -14.65 -27.08
C VAL A 338 -8.17 -13.97 -25.80
#